data_32dc79ef32fe2c88d75568fc5c038c26
#
_entry.id   32dc79ef32fe2c88d75568fc5c038c26
#
_cell.length_a   1.000
_cell.length_b   1.000
_cell.length_c   1.000
_cell.angle_alpha   90.00
_cell.angle_beta   90.00
_cell.angle_gamma   90.00
#
_symmetry.space_group_name_H-M   'P 1'
#
loop_
_entity.id
_entity.type
_entity.pdbx_description
1 polymer ?
#
loop_
_entity_poly.entity_id
_entity_poly.type
_entity_poly.pdbx_seq_one_letter_code
_entity_poly.pdbx_strand_id
1 'polypeptide(L)'
;EKYRASVILMGYEQIGCDAINVGQYEFGGGEEFLLETAGTTQIPFISANLINTQTNQLLFNPYIIIEREGLKIAVIGLTNLLPKTIKNIRADNFITAGKSMIKKVKDKVDIIVMLVNANRADQKTLTKEFQEANLIFTSGSTSLTRPMMNQPEKGPYLFSTGRESRYINVTDISLKNKTDPIINISFLEASQQYNQRKLDRLQDTFPDQTLEDAYKGQGNILSLIEKSRTSIIQADVQLKEAVNTLIFKNVALDSKIIDDQEVLEFVSTSLATCNQLKN
;
A
#
# COMPACT_ATOMS: atom_id res chain seq x y z
N GLU A 1 -17.60 10.88 18.23
CA GLU A 1 -16.47 10.18 17.57
C GLU A 1 -16.58 8.66 17.71
N LYS A 2 -16.82 8.11 18.91
CA LYS A 2 -16.95 6.67 19.13
C LYS A 2 -18.00 6.02 18.23
N TYR A 3 -19.21 6.58 18.14
CA TYR A 3 -20.26 6.09 17.24
C TYR A 3 -19.78 6.01 15.77
N ARG A 4 -19.09 7.07 15.30
CA ARG A 4 -18.54 7.08 13.93
C ARG A 4 -17.52 5.95 13.72
N ALA A 5 -16.62 5.74 14.69
CA ALA A 5 -15.62 4.66 14.62
C ALA A 5 -16.29 3.29 14.55
N SER A 6 -17.32 3.05 15.39
CA SER A 6 -18.08 1.80 15.35
C SER A 6 -18.78 1.56 14.01
N VAL A 7 -19.39 2.61 13.42
CA VAL A 7 -20.04 2.51 12.11
C VAL A 7 -19.03 2.22 10.99
N ILE A 8 -17.86 2.86 11.01
CA ILE A 8 -16.80 2.59 10.04
C ILE A 8 -16.36 1.12 10.14
N LEU A 9 -16.21 0.61 11.36
CA LEU A 9 -15.83 -0.78 11.57
C LEU A 9 -16.91 -1.76 11.06
N MET A 10 -18.18 -1.49 11.33
CA MET A 10 -19.29 -2.27 10.78
C MET A 10 -19.30 -2.27 9.24
N GLY A 11 -18.98 -1.12 8.63
CA GLY A 11 -18.81 -1.03 7.18
C GLY A 11 -17.65 -1.91 6.68
N TYR A 12 -16.53 -1.94 7.40
CA TYR A 12 -15.40 -2.84 7.06
C TYR A 12 -15.77 -4.32 7.20
N GLU A 13 -16.60 -4.68 8.17
CA GLU A 13 -17.13 -6.04 8.29
C GLU A 13 -18.01 -6.42 7.10
N GLN A 14 -18.88 -5.50 6.65
CA GLN A 14 -19.75 -5.74 5.48
C GLN A 14 -18.96 -5.96 4.18
N ILE A 15 -17.88 -5.22 3.97
CA ILE A 15 -17.03 -5.36 2.78
C ILE A 15 -15.99 -6.49 2.88
N GLY A 16 -15.93 -7.19 4.01
CA GLY A 16 -15.04 -8.35 4.19
C GLY A 16 -13.57 -7.96 4.41
N CYS A 17 -13.30 -7.03 5.32
CA CYS A 17 -11.94 -6.65 5.68
C CYS A 17 -11.20 -7.78 6.41
N ASP A 18 -10.03 -8.18 5.93
CA ASP A 18 -9.24 -9.28 6.49
C ASP A 18 -8.42 -8.89 7.73
N ALA A 19 -7.96 -7.64 7.83
CA ALA A 19 -7.18 -7.16 8.98
C ALA A 19 -7.13 -5.63 9.07
N ILE A 20 -6.98 -5.11 10.28
CA ILE A 20 -6.71 -3.70 10.56
C ILE A 20 -5.38 -3.59 11.30
N ASN A 21 -4.40 -2.88 10.72
CA ASN A 21 -3.19 -2.50 11.44
C ASN A 21 -3.47 -1.34 12.38
N VAL A 22 -3.14 -1.49 13.65
CA VAL A 22 -3.33 -0.44 14.66
C VAL A 22 -2.29 0.67 14.48
N GLY A 23 -2.74 1.84 14.05
CA GLY A 23 -1.95 3.05 13.91
C GLY A 23 -2.41 4.15 14.89
N GLN A 24 -1.96 5.37 14.65
CA GLN A 24 -2.24 6.50 15.55
C GLN A 24 -3.73 6.89 15.63
N TYR A 25 -4.49 6.67 14.56
CA TYR A 25 -5.89 7.12 14.49
C TYR A 25 -6.87 6.17 15.16
N GLU A 26 -6.53 4.90 15.30
CA GLU A 26 -7.31 3.90 16.02
C GLU A 26 -7.44 4.25 17.52
N PHE A 27 -6.53 5.07 18.04
CA PHE A 27 -6.60 5.62 19.40
C PHE A 27 -7.50 6.86 19.54
N GLY A 28 -8.18 7.30 18.49
CA GLY A 28 -9.03 8.51 18.52
C GLY A 28 -10.16 8.48 19.55
N GLY A 29 -10.68 7.31 19.88
CA GLY A 29 -11.67 7.08 20.94
C GLY A 29 -11.07 6.82 22.34
N GLY A 30 -9.74 6.77 22.44
CA GLY A 30 -9.00 6.37 23.64
C GLY A 30 -8.66 4.88 23.67
N GLU A 31 -7.73 4.52 24.57
CA GLU A 31 -7.21 3.17 24.71
C GLU A 31 -8.30 2.14 25.07
N GLU A 32 -9.15 2.44 26.05
CA GLU A 32 -10.22 1.56 26.50
C GLU A 32 -11.21 1.25 25.36
N PHE A 33 -11.64 2.28 24.64
CA PHE A 33 -12.54 2.12 23.49
C PHE A 33 -11.92 1.28 22.37
N LEU A 34 -10.63 1.46 22.08
CA LEU A 34 -9.92 0.64 21.09
C LEU A 34 -9.92 -0.83 21.50
N LEU A 35 -9.58 -1.14 22.76
CA LEU A 35 -9.52 -2.50 23.25
C LEU A 35 -10.90 -3.18 23.27
N GLU A 36 -11.93 -2.46 23.71
CA GLU A 36 -13.31 -2.93 23.68
C GLU A 36 -13.75 -3.23 22.24
N THR A 37 -13.50 -2.30 21.33
CA THR A 37 -13.85 -2.43 19.91
C THR A 37 -13.12 -3.60 19.25
N ALA A 38 -11.82 -3.74 19.49
CA ALA A 38 -11.03 -4.86 18.97
C ALA A 38 -11.45 -6.23 19.52
N GLY A 39 -12.04 -6.26 20.74
CA GLY A 39 -12.57 -7.47 21.37
C GLY A 39 -13.96 -7.86 20.89
N THR A 40 -14.71 -6.98 20.24
CA THR A 40 -16.10 -7.22 19.80
C THR A 40 -16.24 -7.44 18.29
N THR A 41 -15.31 -6.98 17.48
CA THR A 41 -15.31 -7.18 16.02
C THR A 41 -14.75 -8.53 15.62
N GLN A 42 -15.17 -9.03 14.48
CA GLN A 42 -14.59 -10.23 13.86
C GLN A 42 -13.32 -9.92 13.05
N ILE A 43 -13.05 -8.65 12.73
CA ILE A 43 -11.85 -8.24 12.00
C ILE A 43 -10.65 -8.25 12.96
N PRO A 44 -9.59 -9.03 12.67
CA PRO A 44 -8.40 -9.02 13.51
C PRO A 44 -7.70 -7.66 13.48
N PHE A 45 -7.53 -7.05 14.66
CA PHE A 45 -6.60 -5.94 14.85
C PHE A 45 -5.20 -6.51 15.04
N ILE A 46 -4.22 -6.01 14.29
CA ILE A 46 -2.85 -6.52 14.31
C ILE A 46 -1.84 -5.41 14.65
N SER A 47 -0.82 -5.78 15.43
CA SER A 47 0.38 -4.96 15.65
C SER A 47 1.51 -5.79 16.24
N ALA A 48 2.68 -5.78 15.58
CA ALA A 48 3.85 -6.52 16.03
C ALA A 48 4.73 -5.76 17.02
N ASN A 49 4.39 -4.51 17.33
CA ASN A 49 5.24 -3.67 18.19
C ASN A 49 4.52 -2.79 19.21
N LEU A 50 3.19 -2.90 19.32
CA LEU A 50 2.46 -2.26 20.42
C LEU A 50 2.47 -3.15 21.65
N ILE A 51 3.01 -2.64 22.74
CA ILE A 51 3.24 -3.36 24.00
C ILE A 51 2.44 -2.71 25.12
N ASN A 52 1.73 -3.54 25.88
CA ASN A 52 1.15 -3.11 27.15
C ASN A 52 2.27 -2.89 28.18
N THR A 53 2.36 -1.67 28.76
CA THR A 53 3.46 -1.30 29.65
C THR A 53 3.42 -2.00 31.00
N GLN A 54 2.26 -2.50 31.42
CA GLN A 54 2.09 -3.19 32.72
C GLN A 54 2.48 -4.69 32.60
N THR A 55 2.03 -5.34 31.53
CA THR A 55 2.27 -6.79 31.34
C THR A 55 3.52 -7.07 30.52
N ASN A 56 4.08 -6.08 29.84
CA ASN A 56 5.19 -6.19 28.90
C ASN A 56 4.93 -7.18 27.75
N GLN A 57 3.67 -7.38 27.37
CA GLN A 57 3.25 -8.28 26.31
C GLN A 57 2.71 -7.49 25.12
N LEU A 58 2.72 -8.12 23.92
CA LEU A 58 2.05 -7.58 22.74
C LEU A 58 0.56 -7.36 23.03
N LEU A 59 0.06 -6.21 22.61
CA LEU A 59 -1.33 -5.82 22.80
C LEU A 59 -2.27 -6.51 21.81
N PHE A 60 -1.78 -6.80 20.61
CA PHE A 60 -2.50 -7.43 19.51
C PHE A 60 -1.70 -8.58 18.90
N ASN A 61 -2.35 -9.41 18.11
CA ASN A 61 -1.64 -10.40 17.31
C ASN A 61 -0.67 -9.67 16.35
N PRO A 62 0.58 -10.12 16.25
CA PRO A 62 1.60 -9.45 15.42
C PRO A 62 1.32 -9.55 13.93
N TYR A 63 0.65 -10.60 13.48
CA TYR A 63 0.31 -10.88 12.10
C TYR A 63 -0.86 -11.86 12.03
N ILE A 64 -1.45 -11.93 10.84
CA ILE A 64 -2.37 -13.04 10.45
C ILE A 64 -1.81 -13.74 9.20
N ILE A 65 -2.29 -14.94 8.94
CA ILE A 65 -2.08 -15.64 7.67
C ILE A 65 -3.45 -15.88 7.06
N ILE A 66 -3.64 -15.42 5.84
CA ILE A 66 -4.85 -15.63 5.05
C ILE A 66 -4.52 -16.52 3.85
N GLU A 67 -5.49 -17.32 3.42
CA GLU A 67 -5.40 -18.10 2.18
C GLU A 67 -6.32 -17.50 1.12
N ARG A 68 -5.78 -17.22 -0.05
CA ARG A 68 -6.52 -16.74 -1.22
C ARG A 68 -5.99 -17.44 -2.47
N GLU A 69 -6.89 -18.10 -3.20
CA GLU A 69 -6.56 -18.80 -4.45
C GLU A 69 -5.38 -19.79 -4.31
N GLY A 70 -5.28 -20.45 -3.15
CA GLY A 70 -4.21 -21.42 -2.85
C GLY A 70 -2.89 -20.80 -2.41
N LEU A 71 -2.80 -19.47 -2.30
CA LEU A 71 -1.63 -18.76 -1.77
C LEU A 71 -1.81 -18.45 -0.29
N LYS A 72 -0.75 -18.66 0.48
CA LYS A 72 -0.65 -18.23 1.88
C LYS A 72 0.00 -16.87 1.96
N ILE A 73 -0.71 -15.90 2.55
CA ILE A 73 -0.30 -14.52 2.65
C ILE A 73 -0.18 -14.14 4.13
N ALA A 74 1.02 -13.78 4.58
CA ALA A 74 1.17 -13.18 5.91
C ALA A 74 0.93 -11.67 5.82
N VAL A 75 0.09 -11.14 6.71
CA VAL A 75 -0.15 -9.70 6.87
C VAL A 75 0.37 -9.29 8.24
N ILE A 76 1.43 -8.48 8.27
CA ILE A 76 2.14 -8.03 9.49
C ILE A 76 1.81 -6.56 9.74
N GLY A 77 1.36 -6.22 10.96
CA GLY A 77 1.05 -4.84 11.35
C GLY A 77 2.19 -4.17 12.13
N LEU A 78 2.51 -2.91 11.81
CA LEU A 78 3.53 -2.12 12.47
C LEU A 78 3.12 -0.65 12.60
N THR A 79 3.54 0.01 13.69
CA THR A 79 3.40 1.47 13.84
C THR A 79 4.62 2.10 14.51
N ASN A 80 5.01 3.32 14.10
CA ASN A 80 5.90 4.16 14.88
C ASN A 80 5.23 5.49 15.30
N LEU A 81 3.95 5.61 15.03
CA LEU A 81 3.14 6.78 15.38
C LEU A 81 2.18 6.40 16.51
N LEU A 82 2.54 6.77 17.75
CA LEU A 82 1.67 6.60 18.90
C LEU A 82 1.29 7.99 19.46
N PRO A 83 -0.01 8.28 19.72
CA PRO A 83 -0.40 9.55 20.32
C PRO A 83 0.22 9.72 21.72
N LYS A 84 0.72 10.92 22.03
CA LYS A 84 1.34 11.23 23.31
C LYS A 84 0.38 11.12 24.52
N THR A 85 -0.91 11.08 24.28
CA THR A 85 -1.97 10.91 25.28
C THR A 85 -2.07 9.49 25.82
N ILE A 86 -1.55 8.51 25.08
CA ILE A 86 -1.57 7.09 25.46
C ILE A 86 -0.41 6.82 26.43
N LYS A 87 -0.72 6.24 27.60
CA LYS A 87 0.24 6.05 28.70
C LYS A 87 0.52 4.56 29.00
N ASN A 88 -0.48 3.70 28.82
CA ASN A 88 -0.35 2.28 29.18
C ASN A 88 0.12 1.41 28.00
N ILE A 89 0.43 2.04 26.87
CA ILE A 89 0.93 1.36 25.65
C ILE A 89 2.20 2.08 25.21
N ARG A 90 3.21 1.31 24.82
CA ARG A 90 4.39 1.82 24.12
C ARG A 90 4.51 1.15 22.75
N ALA A 91 5.11 1.85 21.82
CA ALA A 91 5.53 1.27 20.55
C ALA A 91 7.03 0.93 20.64
N ASP A 92 7.36 -0.35 20.57
CA ASP A 92 8.74 -0.80 20.46
C ASP A 92 9.27 -0.52 19.04
N ASN A 93 10.57 -0.66 18.82
CA ASN A 93 11.18 -0.37 17.53
C ASN A 93 10.53 -1.21 16.42
N PHE A 94 9.79 -0.56 15.53
CA PHE A 94 8.98 -1.20 14.50
C PHE A 94 9.83 -1.90 13.42
N ILE A 95 11.07 -1.43 13.15
CA ILE A 95 11.98 -2.09 12.22
C ILE A 95 12.45 -3.43 12.79
N THR A 96 12.89 -3.44 14.05
CA THR A 96 13.33 -4.68 14.74
C THR A 96 12.18 -5.68 14.84
N ALA A 97 10.97 -5.22 15.23
CA ALA A 97 9.79 -6.04 15.33
C ALA A 97 9.39 -6.63 13.96
N GLY A 98 9.38 -5.81 12.91
CA GLY A 98 9.04 -6.24 11.55
C GLY A 98 10.01 -7.29 11.03
N LYS A 99 11.32 -7.09 11.16
CA LYS A 99 12.34 -8.08 10.78
C LYS A 99 12.18 -9.41 11.53
N SER A 100 11.86 -9.35 12.82
CA SER A 100 11.59 -10.55 13.62
C SER A 100 10.38 -11.32 13.10
N MET A 101 9.29 -10.62 12.76
CA MET A 101 8.08 -11.26 12.22
C MET A 101 8.29 -11.82 10.81
N ILE A 102 8.96 -11.10 9.92
CA ILE A 102 9.34 -11.62 8.61
C ILE A 102 10.10 -12.94 8.76
N LYS A 103 11.14 -12.98 9.60
CA LYS A 103 11.91 -14.22 9.87
C LYS A 103 11.03 -15.37 10.38
N LYS A 104 9.99 -15.06 11.16
CA LYS A 104 9.08 -16.06 11.74
C LYS A 104 8.12 -16.64 10.71
N VAL A 105 7.73 -15.88 9.68
CA VAL A 105 6.68 -16.27 8.72
C VAL A 105 7.20 -16.67 7.35
N LYS A 106 8.37 -16.22 6.91
CA LYS A 106 8.86 -16.33 5.53
C LYS A 106 8.88 -17.77 4.97
N ASP A 107 9.18 -18.75 5.82
CA ASP A 107 9.23 -20.16 5.38
C ASP A 107 7.86 -20.86 5.42
N LYS A 108 6.78 -20.13 5.80
CA LYS A 108 5.44 -20.67 5.99
C LYS A 108 4.41 -20.12 5.01
N VAL A 109 4.78 -19.08 4.28
CA VAL A 109 3.87 -18.34 3.40
C VAL A 109 4.49 -18.11 2.02
N ASP A 110 3.65 -17.74 1.08
CA ASP A 110 4.04 -17.44 -0.30
C ASP A 110 4.29 -15.94 -0.51
N ILE A 111 3.56 -15.10 0.24
CA ILE A 111 3.61 -13.64 0.14
C ILE A 111 3.64 -13.03 1.54
N ILE A 112 4.48 -12.02 1.72
CA ILE A 112 4.56 -11.21 2.95
C ILE A 112 4.12 -9.79 2.63
N VAL A 113 3.04 -9.37 3.28
CA VAL A 113 2.48 -8.00 3.23
C VAL A 113 2.75 -7.31 4.57
N MET A 114 3.30 -6.10 4.50
CA MET A 114 3.53 -5.25 5.67
C MET A 114 2.53 -4.09 5.65
N LEU A 115 1.77 -3.91 6.72
CA LEU A 115 0.95 -2.71 6.95
C LEU A 115 1.69 -1.81 7.94
N VAL A 116 2.19 -0.66 7.49
CA VAL A 116 3.10 0.18 8.29
C VAL A 116 2.52 1.58 8.47
N ASN A 117 2.15 1.93 9.70
CA ASN A 117 1.79 3.30 10.07
C ASN A 117 3.04 4.05 10.51
N ALA A 118 3.57 4.94 9.64
CA ALA A 118 4.82 5.64 9.86
C ALA A 118 4.81 7.03 9.23
N ASN A 119 5.63 7.94 9.78
CA ASN A 119 5.80 9.26 9.20
C ASN A 119 6.54 9.18 7.85
N ARG A 120 6.47 10.26 7.07
CA ARG A 120 7.05 10.33 5.72
C ARG A 120 8.58 10.09 5.68
N ALA A 121 9.29 10.44 6.74
CA ALA A 121 10.76 10.26 6.78
C ALA A 121 11.11 8.78 6.90
N ASP A 122 10.43 8.08 7.80
CA ASP A 122 10.65 6.65 8.03
C ASP A 122 10.17 5.80 6.85
N GLN A 123 9.07 6.19 6.17
CA GLN A 123 8.60 5.48 4.98
C GLN A 123 9.66 5.35 3.87
N LYS A 124 10.60 6.29 3.77
CA LYS A 124 11.68 6.26 2.76
C LYS A 124 12.67 5.12 2.94
N THR A 125 12.75 4.54 4.12
CA THR A 125 13.71 3.47 4.44
C THR A 125 13.10 2.08 4.40
N LEU A 126 11.78 1.96 4.38
CA LEU A 126 11.05 0.70 4.57
C LEU A 126 11.44 -0.38 3.56
N THR A 127 11.57 -0.03 2.27
CA THR A 127 11.96 -0.99 1.23
C THR A 127 13.37 -1.54 1.44
N LYS A 128 14.28 -0.73 2.01
CA LYS A 128 15.63 -1.15 2.38
C LYS A 128 15.63 -2.00 3.66
N GLU A 129 14.78 -1.65 4.63
CA GLU A 129 14.73 -2.34 5.91
C GLU A 129 14.03 -3.69 5.83
N PHE A 130 13.00 -3.83 4.99
CA PHE A 130 12.15 -5.02 4.87
C PHE A 130 12.33 -5.74 3.52
N GLN A 131 13.58 -5.98 3.10
CA GLN A 131 13.90 -6.56 1.78
C GLN A 131 13.28 -7.94 1.52
N GLU A 132 12.97 -8.71 2.56
CA GLU A 132 12.35 -10.02 2.44
C GLU A 132 10.80 -9.97 2.42
N ALA A 133 10.19 -8.78 2.53
CA ALA A 133 8.78 -8.60 2.28
C ALA A 133 8.50 -8.48 0.76
N ASN A 134 7.27 -8.74 0.34
CA ASN A 134 6.85 -8.55 -1.06
C ASN A 134 6.17 -7.19 -1.24
N LEU A 135 5.25 -6.83 -0.33
CA LEU A 135 4.47 -5.60 -0.39
C LEU A 135 4.53 -4.85 0.94
N ILE A 136 4.57 -3.53 0.86
CA ILE A 136 4.49 -2.62 2.01
C ILE A 136 3.41 -1.59 1.72
N PHE A 137 2.31 -1.62 2.46
CA PHE A 137 1.29 -0.58 2.43
C PHE A 137 1.50 0.37 3.60
N THR A 138 1.52 1.68 3.32
CA THR A 138 1.83 2.68 4.34
C THR A 138 0.69 3.63 4.60
N SER A 139 0.53 4.00 5.87
CA SER A 139 -0.29 5.10 6.37
C SER A 139 0.53 6.05 7.24
N GLY A 140 -0.08 7.10 7.77
CA GLY A 140 0.60 8.09 8.63
C GLY A 140 1.26 9.24 7.86
N SER A 141 1.15 9.26 6.53
CA SER A 141 1.52 10.39 5.68
C SER A 141 0.46 10.64 4.61
N THR A 142 0.58 11.76 3.89
CA THR A 142 -0.32 12.11 2.77
C THR A 142 0.22 11.67 1.40
N SER A 143 1.25 10.83 1.40
CA SER A 143 1.85 10.31 0.16
C SER A 143 0.84 9.48 -0.62
N LEU A 144 0.83 9.64 -1.94
CA LEU A 144 0.05 8.81 -2.86
C LEU A 144 1.02 8.17 -3.85
N THR A 145 1.05 6.86 -3.89
CA THR A 145 1.83 6.14 -4.90
C THR A 145 1.11 6.19 -6.24
N ARG A 146 1.85 6.47 -7.31
CA ARG A 146 1.38 6.45 -8.70
C ARG A 146 2.14 5.39 -9.48
N PRO A 147 1.59 4.81 -10.56
CA PRO A 147 2.26 3.75 -11.33
C PRO A 147 3.67 4.12 -11.81
N MET A 148 3.89 5.40 -12.15
CA MET A 148 5.19 5.93 -12.60
C MET A 148 6.19 6.24 -11.49
N MET A 149 5.84 6.05 -10.21
CA MET A 149 6.80 6.27 -9.13
C MET A 149 7.82 5.16 -9.10
N ASN A 150 9.09 5.57 -9.00
CA ASN A 150 10.21 4.63 -8.95
C ASN A 150 10.08 3.69 -7.73
N GLN A 151 10.19 2.41 -7.99
CA GLN A 151 10.12 1.31 -7.03
C GLN A 151 11.38 0.44 -7.20
N PRO A 152 11.77 -0.36 -6.19
CA PRO A 152 12.78 -1.39 -6.38
C PRO A 152 12.39 -2.34 -7.52
N GLU A 153 13.36 -2.75 -8.33
CA GLU A 153 13.12 -3.61 -9.51
C GLU A 153 12.44 -4.93 -9.14
N LYS A 154 12.81 -5.54 -8.03
CA LYS A 154 12.33 -6.85 -7.56
C LYS A 154 11.56 -6.79 -6.24
N GLY A 155 11.08 -5.59 -5.85
CA GLY A 155 10.42 -5.37 -4.55
C GLY A 155 11.41 -5.25 -3.37
N PRO A 156 10.91 -5.10 -2.14
CA PRO A 156 9.48 -4.94 -1.86
C PRO A 156 8.91 -3.66 -2.47
N TYR A 157 7.66 -3.77 -2.93
CA TYR A 157 6.95 -2.61 -3.49
C TYR A 157 6.23 -1.86 -2.38
N LEU A 158 6.38 -0.53 -2.37
CA LEU A 158 5.77 0.34 -1.37
C LEU A 158 4.62 1.14 -1.96
N PHE A 159 3.44 1.04 -1.34
CA PHE A 159 2.22 1.70 -1.76
C PHE A 159 1.62 2.55 -0.64
N SER A 160 1.10 3.72 -1.02
CA SER A 160 0.38 4.65 -0.15
C SER A 160 -0.88 5.14 -0.85
N THR A 161 -1.99 5.20 -0.12
CA THR A 161 -3.32 5.60 -0.65
C THR A 161 -3.56 7.11 -0.64
N GLY A 162 -2.62 7.90 -0.12
CA GLY A 162 -2.83 9.34 0.06
C GLY A 162 -3.59 9.67 1.34
N ARG A 163 -4.55 10.58 1.25
CA ARG A 163 -5.31 11.09 2.39
C ARG A 163 -6.82 11.03 2.15
N GLU A 164 -7.58 11.08 3.25
CA GLU A 164 -9.02 11.28 3.24
C GLU A 164 -9.80 10.19 2.48
N SER A 165 -9.26 8.97 2.43
CA SER A 165 -9.87 7.82 1.72
C SER A 165 -10.31 8.14 0.28
N ARG A 166 -9.56 9.02 -0.43
CA ARG A 166 -9.87 9.39 -1.82
C ARG A 166 -9.53 8.32 -2.83
N TYR A 167 -8.68 7.37 -2.44
CA TYR A 167 -8.21 6.30 -3.31
C TYR A 167 -8.16 4.96 -2.56
N ILE A 168 -8.42 3.91 -3.31
CA ILE A 168 -8.09 2.53 -2.91
C ILE A 168 -6.92 2.07 -3.76
N ASN A 169 -5.92 1.44 -3.12
CA ASN A 169 -4.87 0.72 -3.82
C ASN A 169 -5.35 -0.70 -4.10
N VAL A 170 -5.36 -1.08 -5.36
CA VAL A 170 -5.63 -2.44 -5.80
C VAL A 170 -4.34 -3.04 -6.34
N THR A 171 -3.97 -4.21 -5.85
CA THR A 171 -2.81 -4.97 -6.32
C THR A 171 -3.24 -6.38 -6.69
N ASP A 172 -3.09 -6.73 -7.97
CA ASP A 172 -3.31 -8.08 -8.47
C ASP A 172 -1.96 -8.78 -8.60
N ILE A 173 -1.79 -9.94 -7.98
CA ILE A 173 -0.55 -10.72 -8.01
C ILE A 173 -0.84 -12.05 -8.69
N SER A 174 -0.04 -12.35 -9.73
CA SER A 174 0.03 -13.68 -10.33
C SER A 174 1.35 -14.33 -9.94
N LEU A 175 1.28 -15.36 -9.11
CA LEU A 175 2.45 -16.11 -8.64
C LEU A 175 2.45 -17.50 -9.29
N LYS A 176 3.33 -17.72 -10.29
CA LYS A 176 3.48 -19.01 -10.96
C LYS A 176 4.47 -19.94 -10.27
N ASN A 177 5.43 -19.38 -9.57
CA ASN A 177 6.37 -20.12 -8.72
C ASN A 177 6.88 -19.24 -7.58
N LYS A 178 7.56 -19.85 -6.59
CA LYS A 178 8.03 -19.17 -5.37
C LYS A 178 9.46 -18.62 -5.48
N THR A 179 10.18 -18.93 -6.55
CA THR A 179 11.62 -18.64 -6.70
C THR A 179 11.89 -17.39 -7.53
N ASP A 180 11.06 -17.15 -8.54
CA ASP A 180 11.21 -15.98 -9.39
C ASP A 180 10.69 -14.72 -8.70
N PRO A 181 11.32 -13.57 -8.95
CA PRO A 181 10.87 -12.30 -8.37
C PRO A 181 9.50 -11.91 -8.92
N ILE A 182 8.72 -11.19 -8.12
CA ILE A 182 7.50 -10.54 -8.58
C ILE A 182 7.89 -9.26 -9.31
N ILE A 183 7.44 -9.09 -10.54
CA ILE A 183 7.73 -7.93 -11.39
C ILE A 183 6.50 -7.00 -11.46
N ASN A 184 6.69 -5.73 -11.17
CA ASN A 184 5.62 -4.73 -11.26
C ASN A 184 5.43 -4.30 -12.71
N ILE A 185 4.53 -4.99 -13.41
CA ILE A 185 4.25 -4.72 -14.84
C ILE A 185 3.56 -3.37 -15.05
N SER A 186 2.77 -2.89 -14.09
CA SER A 186 2.14 -1.56 -14.21
C SER A 186 3.16 -0.42 -14.28
N PHE A 187 4.29 -0.54 -13.57
CA PHE A 187 5.38 0.42 -13.67
C PHE A 187 6.08 0.35 -15.02
N LEU A 188 6.34 -0.85 -15.53
CA LEU A 188 7.00 -1.05 -16.83
C LEU A 188 6.16 -0.50 -17.97
N GLU A 189 4.87 -0.84 -18.02
CA GLU A 189 3.92 -0.34 -19.02
C GLU A 189 3.78 1.19 -18.96
N ALA A 190 3.64 1.75 -17.76
CA ALA A 190 3.56 3.20 -17.57
C ALA A 190 4.86 3.90 -18.00
N SER A 191 6.01 3.28 -17.75
CA SER A 191 7.32 3.78 -18.20
C SER A 191 7.47 3.76 -19.72
N GLN A 192 7.05 2.66 -20.38
CA GLN A 192 7.02 2.58 -21.84
C GLN A 192 6.15 3.69 -22.44
N GLN A 193 4.90 3.81 -21.97
CA GLN A 193 3.97 4.82 -22.46
C GLN A 193 4.48 6.25 -22.25
N TYR A 194 5.13 6.52 -21.13
CA TYR A 194 5.71 7.82 -20.86
C TYR A 194 6.86 8.16 -21.78
N ASN A 195 7.78 7.24 -21.98
CA ASN A 195 8.92 7.42 -22.87
C ASN A 195 8.49 7.49 -24.35
N GLN A 196 7.51 6.66 -24.77
CA GLN A 196 6.95 6.74 -26.11
C GLN A 196 6.33 8.11 -26.38
N ARG A 197 5.48 8.61 -25.49
CA ARG A 197 4.89 9.96 -25.63
C ARG A 197 5.93 11.09 -25.72
N LYS A 198 7.09 10.93 -25.08
CA LYS A 198 8.20 11.89 -25.26
C LYS A 198 8.77 11.85 -26.66
N LEU A 199 8.99 10.64 -27.21
CA LEU A 199 9.49 10.49 -28.58
C LEU A 199 8.47 11.01 -29.59
N ASP A 200 7.19 10.68 -29.41
CA ASP A 200 6.10 11.15 -30.29
C ASP A 200 6.05 12.68 -30.35
N ARG A 201 6.11 13.36 -29.20
CA ARG A 201 6.14 14.84 -29.16
C ARG A 201 7.34 15.47 -29.86
N LEU A 202 8.48 14.81 -29.81
CA LEU A 202 9.67 15.27 -30.57
C LEU A 202 9.49 15.02 -32.05
N GLN A 203 8.89 13.89 -32.44
CA GLN A 203 8.61 13.54 -33.83
C GLN A 203 7.54 14.44 -34.47
N ASP A 204 6.50 14.81 -33.69
CA ASP A 204 5.42 15.70 -34.15
C ASP A 204 5.94 17.09 -34.56
N THR A 205 7.10 17.53 -34.00
CA THR A 205 7.75 18.78 -34.38
C THR A 205 8.40 18.69 -35.76
N PHE A 206 8.86 17.52 -36.17
CA PHE A 206 9.54 17.26 -37.43
C PHE A 206 9.04 15.93 -38.03
N PRO A 207 7.80 15.90 -38.56
CA PRO A 207 7.16 14.64 -38.97
C PRO A 207 7.86 13.92 -40.12
N ASP A 208 8.51 14.69 -41.00
CA ASP A 208 9.13 14.18 -42.22
C ASP A 208 10.64 13.88 -42.09
N GLN A 209 11.21 13.98 -40.88
CA GLN A 209 12.63 13.74 -40.62
C GLN A 209 12.81 12.69 -39.54
N THR A 210 13.97 12.01 -39.57
CA THR A 210 14.36 11.19 -38.42
C THR A 210 14.68 12.07 -37.21
N LEU A 211 14.46 11.56 -35.99
CA LEU A 211 14.79 12.33 -34.78
C LEU A 211 16.28 12.69 -34.71
N GLU A 212 17.15 11.84 -35.24
CA GLU A 212 18.58 12.05 -35.29
C GLU A 212 18.96 13.22 -36.20
N ASP A 213 18.32 13.33 -37.35
CA ASP A 213 18.56 14.44 -38.31
C ASP A 213 17.94 15.73 -37.82
N ALA A 214 16.69 15.67 -37.33
CA ALA A 214 15.95 16.82 -36.83
C ALA A 214 16.66 17.54 -35.64
N TYR A 215 17.29 16.75 -34.78
CA TYR A 215 17.97 17.26 -33.58
C TYR A 215 19.50 17.17 -33.68
N LYS A 216 20.04 17.10 -34.91
CA LYS A 216 21.49 17.10 -35.15
C LYS A 216 22.16 18.32 -34.49
N GLY A 217 23.20 18.07 -33.70
CA GLY A 217 23.90 19.09 -32.94
C GLY A 217 23.28 19.45 -31.58
N GLN A 218 22.11 18.92 -31.23
CA GLN A 218 21.45 19.11 -29.94
C GLN A 218 21.70 17.90 -29.02
N GLY A 219 22.92 17.76 -28.48
CA GLY A 219 23.37 16.57 -27.75
C GLY A 219 22.53 16.19 -26.55
N ASN A 220 21.93 17.16 -25.84
CA ASN A 220 21.00 16.92 -24.74
C ASN A 220 19.69 16.26 -25.20
N ILE A 221 19.15 16.66 -26.35
CA ILE A 221 17.93 16.07 -26.92
C ILE A 221 18.24 14.68 -27.50
N LEU A 222 19.34 14.51 -28.20
CA LEU A 222 19.77 13.20 -28.71
C LEU A 222 19.99 12.21 -27.55
N SER A 223 20.62 12.63 -26.45
CA SER A 223 20.78 11.79 -25.26
C SER A 223 19.42 11.43 -24.60
N LEU A 224 18.44 12.34 -24.64
CA LEU A 224 17.09 12.06 -24.16
C LEU A 224 16.37 11.03 -25.03
N ILE A 225 16.50 11.13 -26.36
CA ILE A 225 15.96 10.17 -27.35
C ILE A 225 16.52 8.79 -27.08
N GLU A 226 17.85 8.67 -27.00
CA GLU A 226 18.55 7.41 -26.73
C GLU A 226 18.11 6.76 -25.41
N LYS A 227 18.08 7.55 -24.31
CA LYS A 227 17.61 7.10 -23.01
C LYS A 227 16.16 6.63 -23.04
N SER A 228 15.29 7.34 -23.76
CA SER A 228 13.89 6.95 -23.86
C SER A 228 13.71 5.64 -24.64
N ARG A 229 14.43 5.47 -25.74
CA ARG A 229 14.41 4.19 -26.52
C ARG A 229 14.97 3.02 -25.70
N THR A 230 16.10 3.23 -25.03
CA THR A 230 16.70 2.22 -24.15
C THR A 230 15.74 1.81 -23.04
N SER A 231 15.06 2.77 -22.41
CA SER A 231 14.07 2.47 -21.36
C SER A 231 12.87 1.67 -21.89
N ILE A 232 12.41 1.97 -23.11
CA ILE A 232 11.31 1.22 -23.76
C ILE A 232 11.75 -0.23 -24.02
N ILE A 233 12.94 -0.42 -24.60
CA ILE A 233 13.46 -1.75 -24.92
C ILE A 233 13.67 -2.56 -23.64
N GLN A 234 14.27 -1.98 -22.60
CA GLN A 234 14.49 -2.66 -21.33
C GLN A 234 13.17 -3.07 -20.67
N ALA A 235 12.16 -2.19 -20.68
CA ALA A 235 10.84 -2.52 -20.15
C ALA A 235 10.16 -3.64 -20.96
N ASP A 236 10.30 -3.64 -22.28
CA ASP A 236 9.74 -4.69 -23.15
C ASP A 236 10.39 -6.07 -22.86
N VAL A 237 11.70 -6.10 -22.64
CA VAL A 237 12.40 -7.34 -22.26
C VAL A 237 11.90 -7.84 -20.91
N GLN A 238 11.84 -6.97 -19.90
CA GLN A 238 11.38 -7.34 -18.55
C GLN A 238 9.91 -7.82 -18.56
N LEU A 239 9.03 -7.19 -19.36
CA LEU A 239 7.64 -7.62 -19.52
C LEU A 239 7.53 -9.03 -20.12
N LYS A 240 8.36 -9.35 -21.13
CA LYS A 240 8.36 -10.67 -21.77
C LYS A 240 8.93 -11.77 -20.87
N GLU A 241 9.88 -11.44 -20.02
CA GLU A 241 10.56 -12.38 -19.12
C GLU A 241 9.85 -12.53 -17.76
N ALA A 242 8.88 -11.67 -17.45
CA ALA A 242 8.18 -11.70 -16.18
C ALA A 242 7.38 -12.98 -15.98
N VAL A 243 7.76 -13.79 -15.00
CA VAL A 243 7.07 -15.02 -14.60
C VAL A 243 6.01 -14.72 -13.54
N ASN A 244 6.41 -14.10 -12.44
CA ASN A 244 5.52 -13.62 -11.40
C ASN A 244 5.27 -12.13 -11.62
N THR A 245 4.02 -11.72 -11.58
CA THR A 245 3.64 -10.35 -11.93
C THR A 245 2.79 -9.69 -10.86
N LEU A 246 2.93 -8.37 -10.78
CA LEU A 246 2.10 -7.49 -9.97
C LEU A 246 1.52 -6.39 -10.86
N ILE A 247 0.21 -6.22 -10.79
CA ILE A 247 -0.50 -5.08 -11.37
C ILE A 247 -0.96 -4.18 -10.23
N PHE A 248 -0.60 -2.91 -10.29
CA PHE A 248 -0.98 -1.91 -9.32
C PHE A 248 -1.88 -0.85 -9.94
N LYS A 249 -2.97 -0.54 -9.25
CA LYS A 249 -3.92 0.52 -9.64
C LYS A 249 -4.30 1.37 -8.43
N ASN A 250 -4.42 2.68 -8.64
CA ASN A 250 -5.14 3.58 -7.74
C ASN A 250 -6.55 3.78 -8.30
N VAL A 251 -7.54 3.33 -7.56
CA VAL A 251 -8.95 3.57 -7.89
C VAL A 251 -9.41 4.81 -7.11
N ALA A 252 -9.77 5.85 -7.83
CA ALA A 252 -10.33 7.05 -7.22
C ALA A 252 -11.76 6.75 -6.73
N LEU A 253 -12.06 7.10 -5.49
CA LEU A 253 -13.40 7.02 -4.92
C LEU A 253 -14.14 8.33 -5.24
N ASP A 254 -14.66 8.41 -6.44
CA ASP A 254 -15.40 9.57 -6.95
C ASP A 254 -16.80 9.15 -7.46
N SER A 255 -17.57 10.10 -7.95
CA SER A 255 -18.94 9.90 -8.43
C SER A 255 -19.10 8.97 -9.65
N LYS A 256 -17.99 8.43 -10.20
CA LYS A 256 -18.02 7.44 -11.28
C LYS A 256 -18.12 6.01 -10.76
N ILE A 257 -17.82 5.81 -9.47
CA ILE A 257 -18.00 4.52 -8.82
C ILE A 257 -19.49 4.36 -8.49
N ILE A 258 -20.07 3.25 -8.91
CA ILE A 258 -21.45 2.92 -8.60
C ILE A 258 -21.49 2.41 -7.16
N ASP A 259 -22.35 3.03 -6.34
CA ASP A 259 -22.52 2.61 -4.95
C ASP A 259 -23.22 1.24 -4.88
N ASP A 260 -22.75 0.39 -3.98
CA ASP A 260 -23.51 -0.76 -3.52
C ASP A 260 -24.72 -0.25 -2.70
N GLN A 261 -25.93 -0.68 -3.06
CA GLN A 261 -27.16 -0.12 -2.50
C GLN A 261 -27.34 -0.44 -1.02
N GLU A 262 -26.94 -1.62 -0.57
CA GLU A 262 -27.04 -2.02 0.84
C GLU A 262 -26.07 -1.21 1.70
N VAL A 263 -24.84 -1.05 1.22
CA VAL A 263 -23.82 -0.23 1.89
C VAL A 263 -24.21 1.24 1.90
N LEU A 264 -24.78 1.75 0.80
CA LEU A 264 -25.24 3.14 0.72
C LEU A 264 -26.37 3.44 1.71
N GLU A 265 -27.35 2.54 1.85
CA GLU A 265 -28.45 2.67 2.82
C GLU A 265 -27.91 2.64 4.26
N PHE A 266 -27.01 1.70 4.56
CA PHE A 266 -26.33 1.63 5.85
C PHE A 266 -25.58 2.93 6.18
N VAL A 267 -24.79 3.46 5.25
CA VAL A 267 -24.04 4.70 5.43
C VAL A 267 -24.97 5.90 5.62
N SER A 268 -26.03 6.00 4.81
CA SER A 268 -26.99 7.10 4.87
C SER A 268 -27.72 7.15 6.22
N THR A 269 -28.18 6.00 6.72
CA THR A 269 -28.82 5.86 8.04
C THR A 269 -27.84 6.22 9.16
N SER A 270 -26.59 5.77 9.06
CA SER A 270 -25.56 6.05 10.04
C SER A 270 -25.18 7.53 10.09
N LEU A 271 -25.11 8.19 8.93
CA LEU A 271 -24.87 9.65 8.86
C LEU A 271 -26.02 10.46 9.48
N ALA A 272 -27.28 10.05 9.23
CA ALA A 272 -28.44 10.68 9.87
C ALA A 272 -28.35 10.60 11.40
N THR A 273 -28.03 9.44 11.94
CA THR A 273 -27.80 9.23 13.38
C THR A 273 -26.63 10.06 13.92
N CYS A 274 -25.50 10.11 13.20
CA CYS A 274 -24.35 10.96 13.56
C CYS A 274 -24.75 12.44 13.69
N ASN A 275 -25.63 12.93 12.81
CA ASN A 275 -26.08 14.32 12.84
C ASN A 275 -27.03 14.59 14.01
N GLN A 276 -27.85 13.63 14.40
CA GLN A 276 -28.67 13.73 15.62
C GLN A 276 -27.86 13.77 16.92
N LEU A 277 -26.75 12.99 16.97
CA LEU A 277 -25.88 12.95 18.15
C LEU A 277 -24.97 14.19 18.31
N LYS A 278 -24.90 15.07 17.30
CA LYS A 278 -24.16 16.34 17.39
C LYS A 278 -24.94 17.48 18.02
N ASN A 279 -26.29 17.36 18.08
CA ASN A 279 -27.21 18.32 18.70
C ASN A 279 -27.54 17.88 20.13
#